data_03a652bb78c317b29b6aa3b7062baea8
#
_entry.id   03a652bb78c317b29b6aa3b7062baea8
#
_cell.length_a   1.000
_cell.length_b   1.000
_cell.length_c   1.000
_cell.angle_alpha   90.00
_cell.angle_beta   90.00
_cell.angle_gamma   90.00
#
_symmetry.space_group_name_H-M   'P 1'
#
loop_
_entity.id
_entity.type
_entity.pdbx_description
1 polymer ?
#
loop_
_entity_poly.entity_id
_entity_poly.type
_entity_poly.pdbx_seq_one_letter_code
_entity_poly.pdbx_strand_id
1 'polypeptide(L)'
;EEKSSYAKLLRKNFDSLLVFKAEKKQDLIIQSDKQSEINDVIYAEGNVSVSYRGKLLKADNLIYDKSNKKIEARGNITFILGDQIFRVSQLEYSFISEKGYLLDVKGVINTNTLINDISSNFSLSDSKKLENLIDLNKKEVINTPENVQNWLFFTEKMTIDGDKWKSKKAIFSNDLLEFKQAKLAINSLEVFPINEKLRFKSSLNYLILDEKVSIPFWLGSRNFDFKKLQPANTWNFGYENLDKDGYFIGRRINSIDIYDDFVLDLEPQFLIQRSLKGYTKSFVNKGESITSDRVKRNSSFEDYFALKSQIKGTLKNWDLEIEKNLNSLDFNKFSDAFRFNTKLSKEIDLLDSVWEKSFYGVYRERVWNGSLGEAEIYSGYGSRLQKENTWITDGIKKSEFLSLVLANITAEALNTKNLVTNLKGNLFYSLDQKFPISIVNPEKKSIDISYKYIPEPISKGLSLNTRLEASYSFYENGHHQEYLGLGVGPELTFGNFKNKTFDYTRISLLPFYKFDSGASVFKFDQNYENLTLNISYDQQLYGPIILKSFGILNLTKDSNDYGEFIDSKISLNWKKRSYE
;
A
#
# COMPACT_ATOMS: atom_id res chain seq x y z
N GLU A 1 2.47 -28.05 -37.85
CA GLU A 1 1.39 -27.73 -38.81
C GLU A 1 -0.02 -27.80 -38.19
N GLU A 2 -0.29 -28.67 -37.21
CA GLU A 2 -1.62 -28.75 -36.56
C GLU A 2 -1.98 -27.55 -35.67
N LYS A 3 -1.00 -26.88 -35.03
CA LYS A 3 -1.26 -25.68 -34.22
C LYS A 3 -1.66 -24.43 -35.01
N SER A 4 -1.34 -24.40 -36.32
CA SER A 4 -1.70 -23.30 -37.22
C SER A 4 -3.16 -23.39 -37.72
N SER A 5 -3.73 -24.58 -37.76
CA SER A 5 -5.11 -24.83 -38.20
C SER A 5 -6.15 -24.40 -37.15
N TYR A 6 -5.89 -24.65 -35.86
CA TYR A 6 -6.79 -24.24 -34.75
C TYR A 6 -6.88 -22.73 -34.61
N ALA A 7 -5.76 -22.02 -34.78
CA ALA A 7 -5.73 -20.56 -34.73
C ALA A 7 -6.50 -19.91 -35.90
N LYS A 8 -6.54 -20.56 -37.07
CA LYS A 8 -7.32 -20.08 -38.22
C LYS A 8 -8.83 -20.34 -38.10
N LEU A 9 -9.22 -21.45 -37.43
CA LEU A 9 -10.64 -21.76 -37.18
C LEU A 9 -11.24 -20.82 -36.10
N LEU A 10 -10.48 -20.50 -35.07
CA LEU A 10 -10.88 -19.54 -34.06
C LEU A 10 -10.99 -18.12 -34.63
N ARG A 11 -10.07 -17.70 -35.51
CA ARG A 11 -10.16 -16.41 -36.19
C ARG A 11 -11.40 -16.29 -37.11
N LYS A 12 -11.78 -17.35 -37.80
CA LYS A 12 -12.93 -17.32 -38.74
C LYS A 12 -14.27 -17.22 -38.01
N ASN A 13 -14.39 -17.76 -36.80
CA ASN A 13 -15.59 -17.62 -35.96
C ASN A 13 -15.61 -16.29 -35.17
N PHE A 14 -14.46 -15.63 -34.97
CA PHE A 14 -14.37 -14.32 -34.35
C PHE A 14 -14.63 -13.16 -35.31
N ASP A 15 -14.26 -13.27 -36.58
CA ASP A 15 -14.49 -12.21 -37.58
C ASP A 15 -15.97 -12.03 -37.94
N SER A 16 -16.83 -13.04 -37.67
CA SER A 16 -18.28 -12.89 -37.84
C SER A 16 -18.97 -12.16 -36.67
N LEU A 17 -18.28 -11.95 -35.57
CA LEU A 17 -18.75 -11.20 -34.40
C LEU A 17 -18.22 -9.75 -34.31
N LEU A 18 -17.36 -9.33 -35.25
CA LEU A 18 -16.60 -8.07 -35.15
C LEU A 18 -16.91 -7.05 -36.26
N VAL A 19 -18.09 -7.10 -36.89
CA VAL A 19 -18.51 -6.02 -37.81
C VAL A 19 -19.70 -5.27 -37.21
N PHE A 20 -19.47 -4.52 -36.15
CA PHE A 20 -20.29 -3.36 -35.84
C PHE A 20 -19.46 -2.09 -36.01
N LYS A 21 -19.53 -1.52 -37.24
CA LYS A 21 -19.10 -0.15 -37.50
C LYS A 21 -19.94 0.81 -36.67
N ALA A 22 -19.28 1.65 -35.87
CA ALA A 22 -19.90 2.75 -35.19
C ALA A 22 -20.48 3.74 -36.20
N GLU A 23 -21.80 3.76 -36.39
CA GLU A 23 -22.52 4.91 -36.90
C GLU A 23 -24.00 4.91 -36.45
N LYS A 24 -24.39 6.02 -35.81
CA LYS A 24 -25.74 6.60 -35.65
C LYS A 24 -26.79 5.84 -34.84
N LYS A 25 -27.31 6.52 -33.77
CA LYS A 25 -28.47 6.14 -32.95
C LYS A 25 -28.46 4.65 -32.57
N GLN A 26 -27.81 4.35 -31.48
CA GLN A 26 -27.72 2.97 -30.97
C GLN A 26 -29.10 2.48 -30.56
N ASP A 27 -29.70 1.70 -31.45
CA ASP A 27 -30.96 1.01 -31.22
C ASP A 27 -30.74 -0.14 -30.23
N LEU A 28 -31.76 -0.46 -29.46
CA LEU A 28 -31.80 -1.62 -28.59
C LEU A 28 -31.79 -2.88 -29.47
N ILE A 29 -30.78 -3.74 -29.29
CA ILE A 29 -30.65 -5.01 -30.04
C ILE A 29 -30.98 -6.14 -29.05
N ILE A 30 -31.99 -6.98 -29.40
CA ILE A 30 -32.39 -8.16 -28.65
C ILE A 30 -32.13 -9.40 -29.52
N GLN A 31 -31.43 -10.38 -28.95
CA GLN A 31 -31.16 -11.68 -29.57
C GLN A 31 -31.58 -12.79 -28.60
N SER A 32 -32.20 -13.88 -29.08
CA SER A 32 -32.65 -15.01 -28.25
C SER A 32 -32.84 -16.25 -29.09
N ASP A 33 -32.96 -17.42 -28.49
CA ASP A 33 -33.26 -18.68 -29.16
C ASP A 33 -34.69 -18.68 -29.72
N LYS A 34 -35.63 -18.10 -28.93
CA LYS A 34 -37.03 -17.94 -29.30
C LYS A 34 -37.49 -16.51 -29.04
N GLN A 35 -38.18 -15.93 -30.01
CA GLN A 35 -38.73 -14.59 -29.90
C GLN A 35 -40.13 -14.54 -30.50
N SER A 36 -41.06 -13.91 -29.81
CA SER A 36 -42.41 -13.60 -30.28
C SER A 36 -42.76 -12.14 -29.97
N GLU A 37 -43.62 -11.55 -30.79
CA GLU A 37 -44.10 -10.19 -30.60
C GLU A 37 -45.62 -10.20 -30.60
N ILE A 38 -46.23 -9.65 -29.57
CA ILE A 38 -47.70 -9.54 -29.37
C ILE A 38 -48.00 -8.14 -28.85
N ASN A 39 -48.80 -7.36 -29.56
CA ASN A 39 -49.23 -6.00 -29.15
C ASN A 39 -48.07 -5.09 -28.75
N ASP A 40 -47.02 -4.98 -29.60
CA ASP A 40 -45.83 -4.18 -29.37
C ASP A 40 -44.96 -4.65 -28.16
N VAL A 41 -45.22 -5.84 -27.63
CA VAL A 41 -44.42 -6.46 -26.61
C VAL A 41 -43.62 -7.63 -27.16
N ILE A 42 -42.28 -7.57 -27.03
CA ILE A 42 -41.39 -8.65 -27.39
C ILE A 42 -41.19 -9.58 -26.19
N TYR A 43 -41.41 -10.85 -26.38
CA TYR A 43 -41.09 -11.94 -25.47
C TYR A 43 -39.92 -12.71 -26.02
N ALA A 44 -38.80 -12.76 -25.30
CA ALA A 44 -37.57 -13.46 -25.68
C ALA A 44 -37.25 -14.53 -24.65
N GLU A 45 -36.98 -15.76 -25.11
CA GLU A 45 -36.68 -16.93 -24.27
C GLU A 45 -35.43 -17.65 -24.77
N GLY A 46 -34.61 -18.13 -23.84
CA GLY A 46 -33.38 -18.89 -24.10
C GLY A 46 -32.24 -18.03 -24.60
N ASN A 47 -31.10 -18.06 -23.89
CA ASN A 47 -29.87 -17.33 -24.23
C ASN A 47 -30.09 -15.88 -24.65
N VAL A 48 -31.00 -15.18 -23.98
CA VAL A 48 -31.33 -13.82 -24.31
C VAL A 48 -30.14 -12.90 -24.11
N SER A 49 -29.82 -12.09 -25.12
CA SER A 49 -28.77 -11.08 -25.09
C SER A 49 -29.33 -9.74 -25.55
N VAL A 50 -29.16 -8.70 -24.73
CA VAL A 50 -29.61 -7.34 -25.04
C VAL A 50 -28.43 -6.39 -24.99
N SER A 51 -28.22 -5.66 -26.06
CA SER A 51 -27.19 -4.62 -26.15
C SER A 51 -27.83 -3.25 -26.34
N TYR A 52 -27.41 -2.29 -25.50
CA TYR A 52 -27.84 -0.92 -25.57
C TYR A 52 -26.78 0.04 -25.02
N ARG A 53 -26.29 0.97 -25.84
CA ARG A 53 -25.29 1.98 -25.44
C ARG A 53 -24.11 1.41 -24.66
N GLY A 54 -23.51 0.32 -25.14
CA GLY A 54 -22.36 -0.32 -24.50
C GLY A 54 -22.65 -1.14 -23.25
N LYS A 55 -23.93 -1.22 -22.83
CA LYS A 55 -24.39 -2.09 -21.74
C LYS A 55 -24.87 -3.41 -22.35
N LEU A 56 -24.46 -4.52 -21.76
CA LEU A 56 -24.84 -5.85 -22.18
C LEU A 56 -25.62 -6.54 -21.06
N LEU A 57 -26.81 -7.04 -21.40
CA LEU A 57 -27.62 -7.84 -20.50
C LEU A 57 -27.76 -9.24 -21.10
N LYS A 58 -27.52 -10.28 -20.31
CA LYS A 58 -27.84 -11.69 -20.63
C LYS A 58 -28.87 -12.18 -19.63
N ALA A 59 -29.85 -12.94 -20.09
CA ALA A 59 -30.90 -13.50 -19.24
C ALA A 59 -31.47 -14.79 -19.84
N ASP A 60 -32.21 -15.57 -19.05
CA ASP A 60 -32.97 -16.71 -19.58
C ASP A 60 -34.25 -16.24 -20.27
N ASN A 61 -34.93 -15.23 -19.69
CA ASN A 61 -36.19 -14.70 -20.17
C ASN A 61 -36.18 -13.17 -20.11
N LEU A 62 -36.80 -12.55 -21.12
CA LEU A 62 -36.90 -11.10 -21.22
C LEU A 62 -38.23 -10.69 -21.87
N ILE A 63 -38.81 -9.63 -21.36
CA ILE A 63 -39.98 -8.95 -21.89
C ILE A 63 -39.58 -7.51 -22.20
N TYR A 64 -39.82 -7.06 -23.43
CA TYR A 64 -39.60 -5.68 -23.86
C TYR A 64 -40.89 -5.06 -24.41
N ASP A 65 -41.44 -4.10 -23.69
CA ASP A 65 -42.57 -3.27 -24.12
C ASP A 65 -42.05 -2.11 -24.96
N LYS A 66 -42.30 -2.14 -26.26
CA LYS A 66 -41.86 -1.10 -27.22
C LYS A 66 -42.57 0.23 -27.00
N SER A 67 -43.85 0.19 -26.63
CA SER A 67 -44.67 1.38 -26.44
C SER A 67 -44.24 2.19 -25.25
N ASN A 68 -43.94 1.51 -24.12
CA ASN A 68 -43.47 2.12 -22.88
C ASN A 68 -41.93 2.13 -22.79
N LYS A 69 -41.25 1.56 -23.78
CA LYS A 69 -39.77 1.37 -23.79
C LYS A 69 -39.25 0.81 -22.45
N LYS A 70 -39.93 -0.23 -21.97
CA LYS A 70 -39.65 -0.87 -20.69
C LYS A 70 -39.14 -2.28 -20.89
N ILE A 71 -38.07 -2.66 -20.19
CA ILE A 71 -37.48 -3.99 -20.21
C ILE A 71 -37.62 -4.65 -18.85
N GLU A 72 -38.02 -5.90 -18.84
CA GLU A 72 -38.04 -6.79 -17.68
C GLU A 72 -37.25 -8.07 -18.01
N ALA A 73 -36.34 -8.48 -17.13
CA ALA A 73 -35.58 -9.70 -17.31
C ALA A 73 -35.64 -10.55 -16.03
N ARG A 74 -35.64 -11.87 -16.21
CA ARG A 74 -35.68 -12.88 -15.13
C ARG A 74 -34.84 -14.10 -15.49
N GLY A 75 -34.30 -14.75 -14.47
CA GLY A 75 -33.50 -15.98 -14.58
C GLY A 75 -32.08 -15.70 -15.04
N ASN A 76 -31.09 -16.16 -14.29
CA ASN A 76 -29.64 -16.12 -14.56
C ASN A 76 -29.14 -14.82 -15.22
N ILE A 77 -29.64 -13.68 -14.73
CA ILE A 77 -29.34 -12.41 -15.36
C ILE A 77 -27.90 -12.02 -15.05
N THR A 78 -27.14 -11.74 -16.13
CA THR A 78 -25.81 -11.12 -16.05
C THR A 78 -25.85 -9.75 -16.74
N PHE A 79 -25.60 -8.71 -15.95
CA PHE A 79 -25.52 -7.34 -16.43
C PHE A 79 -24.06 -6.89 -16.49
N ILE A 80 -23.61 -6.48 -17.65
CA ILE A 80 -22.23 -6.08 -17.92
C ILE A 80 -22.21 -4.62 -18.32
N LEU A 81 -21.35 -3.85 -17.64
CA LEU A 81 -21.15 -2.43 -17.83
C LEU A 81 -19.63 -2.18 -17.89
N GLY A 82 -19.06 -2.22 -19.09
CA GLY A 82 -17.62 -2.22 -19.27
C GLY A 82 -16.94 -3.41 -18.60
N ASP A 83 -15.99 -3.14 -17.71
CA ASP A 83 -15.31 -4.15 -16.89
C ASP A 83 -16.12 -4.55 -15.64
N GLN A 84 -17.28 -3.94 -15.42
CA GLN A 84 -18.15 -4.22 -14.27
C GLN A 84 -19.09 -5.37 -14.62
N ILE A 85 -19.16 -6.40 -13.79
CA ILE A 85 -20.02 -7.57 -14.00
C ILE A 85 -20.92 -7.76 -12.78
N PHE A 86 -22.23 -7.78 -13.02
CA PHE A 86 -23.24 -8.00 -11.99
C PHE A 86 -24.13 -9.19 -12.34
N ARG A 87 -24.36 -10.07 -11.38
CA ARG A 87 -25.40 -11.09 -11.41
C ARG A 87 -26.57 -10.60 -10.59
N VAL A 88 -27.77 -10.72 -11.14
CA VAL A 88 -29.00 -10.26 -10.51
C VAL A 88 -30.10 -11.29 -10.67
N SER A 89 -31.07 -11.31 -9.77
CA SER A 89 -32.22 -12.22 -9.86
C SER A 89 -33.33 -11.67 -10.74
N GLN A 90 -33.50 -10.33 -10.74
CA GLN A 90 -34.49 -9.62 -11.52
C GLN A 90 -33.99 -8.24 -11.90
N LEU A 91 -34.33 -7.82 -13.11
CA LEU A 91 -34.08 -6.46 -13.61
C LEU A 91 -35.35 -5.88 -14.21
N GLU A 92 -35.63 -4.62 -13.89
CA GLU A 92 -36.66 -3.82 -14.55
C GLU A 92 -36.07 -2.43 -14.84
N TYR A 93 -36.23 -1.94 -16.09
CA TYR A 93 -35.70 -0.64 -16.48
C TYR A 93 -36.57 0.00 -17.58
N SER A 94 -36.87 1.30 -17.44
CA SER A 94 -37.56 2.12 -18.42
C SER A 94 -36.58 3.07 -19.09
N PHE A 95 -36.44 2.99 -20.40
CA PHE A 95 -35.57 3.86 -21.20
C PHE A 95 -36.14 5.29 -21.37
N ILE A 96 -37.44 5.49 -21.13
CA ILE A 96 -38.07 6.82 -21.19
C ILE A 96 -37.74 7.63 -19.95
N SER A 97 -37.97 7.03 -18.77
CA SER A 97 -37.72 7.70 -17.50
C SER A 97 -36.30 7.54 -16.99
N GLU A 98 -35.48 6.68 -17.62
CA GLU A 98 -34.15 6.27 -17.18
C GLU A 98 -34.13 5.71 -15.75
N LYS A 99 -35.24 5.08 -15.34
CA LYS A 99 -35.43 4.52 -13.99
C LYS A 99 -35.61 3.02 -14.04
N GLY A 100 -35.07 2.37 -13.01
CA GLY A 100 -35.21 0.94 -12.88
C GLY A 100 -34.72 0.41 -11.55
N TYR A 101 -34.76 -0.93 -11.42
CA TYR A 101 -34.19 -1.59 -10.28
C TYR A 101 -33.58 -2.95 -10.64
N LEU A 102 -32.68 -3.36 -9.81
CA LEU A 102 -32.00 -4.66 -9.82
C LEU A 102 -32.21 -5.32 -8.44
N LEU A 103 -32.51 -6.62 -8.41
CA LEU A 103 -32.64 -7.39 -7.17
C LEU A 103 -31.49 -8.39 -7.03
N ASP A 104 -31.10 -8.66 -5.76
CA ASP A 104 -30.06 -9.62 -5.38
C ASP A 104 -28.76 -9.43 -6.15
N VAL A 105 -28.31 -8.18 -6.22
CA VAL A 105 -27.15 -7.79 -7.00
C VAL A 105 -25.88 -8.32 -6.36
N LYS A 106 -25.13 -9.13 -7.09
CA LYS A 106 -23.80 -9.63 -6.73
C LYS A 106 -22.87 -9.35 -7.88
N GLY A 107 -21.71 -8.73 -7.63
CA GLY A 107 -20.84 -8.39 -8.72
C GLY A 107 -19.40 -8.15 -8.33
N VAL A 108 -18.59 -7.93 -9.35
CA VAL A 108 -17.21 -7.46 -9.23
C VAL A 108 -17.13 -6.07 -9.81
N ILE A 109 -16.57 -5.16 -9.04
CA ILE A 109 -16.32 -3.78 -9.42
C ILE A 109 -14.83 -3.60 -9.61
N ASN A 110 -14.42 -3.23 -10.84
CA ASN A 110 -13.07 -2.79 -11.14
C ASN A 110 -12.98 -1.28 -10.93
N THR A 111 -12.22 -0.86 -9.92
CA THR A 111 -12.13 0.56 -9.55
C THR A 111 -11.40 1.41 -10.59
N ASN A 112 -10.56 0.82 -11.44
CA ASN A 112 -9.79 1.55 -12.44
C ASN A 112 -10.66 2.05 -13.59
N THR A 113 -11.72 1.30 -13.94
CA THR A 113 -12.58 1.61 -15.09
C THR A 113 -13.97 2.09 -14.69
N LEU A 114 -14.34 1.95 -13.42
CA LEU A 114 -15.69 2.20 -12.90
C LEU A 114 -16.30 3.54 -13.34
N ILE A 115 -15.52 4.63 -13.31
CA ILE A 115 -16.01 5.97 -13.70
C ILE A 115 -16.40 6.02 -15.19
N ASN A 116 -15.52 5.48 -16.02
CA ASN A 116 -15.75 5.45 -17.48
C ASN A 116 -16.92 4.55 -17.83
N ASP A 117 -17.06 3.43 -17.12
CA ASP A 117 -18.10 2.43 -17.37
C ASP A 117 -19.50 2.90 -16.92
N ILE A 118 -19.59 3.71 -15.88
CA ILE A 118 -20.87 4.30 -15.42
C ILE A 118 -21.26 5.51 -16.27
N SER A 119 -20.30 6.25 -16.83
CA SER A 119 -20.57 7.41 -17.67
C SER A 119 -21.24 7.01 -18.99
N SER A 120 -22.14 7.87 -19.53
CA SER A 120 -22.94 7.60 -20.75
C SER A 120 -22.13 7.51 -22.06
N ASN A 121 -20.81 7.74 -22.03
CA ASN A 121 -19.94 7.82 -23.20
C ASN A 121 -19.08 6.55 -23.44
N PHE A 122 -19.49 5.41 -22.95
CA PHE A 122 -18.74 4.16 -23.08
C PHE A 122 -18.73 3.63 -24.51
N SER A 123 -17.55 3.23 -25.00
CA SER A 123 -17.33 2.57 -26.30
C SER A 123 -17.01 1.09 -26.11
N LEU A 124 -17.69 0.21 -26.88
CA LEU A 124 -17.53 -1.26 -26.85
C LEU A 124 -16.15 -1.79 -27.25
N SER A 125 -15.20 -0.94 -27.66
CA SER A 125 -13.91 -1.37 -28.22
C SER A 125 -12.97 -2.07 -27.24
N ASP A 126 -13.20 -1.99 -25.92
CA ASP A 126 -12.30 -2.52 -24.88
C ASP A 126 -12.75 -3.85 -24.26
N SER A 127 -13.75 -4.52 -24.83
CA SER A 127 -14.33 -5.77 -24.30
C SER A 127 -13.43 -7.01 -24.38
N LYS A 128 -12.20 -6.90 -24.90
CA LYS A 128 -11.24 -8.03 -25.04
C LYS A 128 -10.72 -8.62 -23.72
N LYS A 129 -11.01 -8.01 -22.57
CA LYS A 129 -10.59 -8.52 -21.26
C LYS A 129 -11.64 -9.37 -20.52
N LEU A 130 -12.81 -9.59 -21.14
CA LEU A 130 -13.93 -10.28 -20.48
C LEU A 130 -13.69 -11.77 -20.21
N GLU A 131 -12.88 -12.44 -21.03
CA GLU A 131 -12.62 -13.88 -20.87
C GLU A 131 -11.88 -14.24 -19.58
N ASN A 132 -11.08 -13.34 -19.04
CA ASN A 132 -10.31 -13.57 -17.81
C ASN A 132 -11.12 -13.30 -16.53
N LEU A 133 -12.27 -12.64 -16.62
CA LEU A 133 -13.11 -12.30 -15.47
C LEU A 133 -14.24 -13.31 -15.20
N ILE A 134 -14.49 -14.22 -16.14
CA ILE A 134 -15.63 -15.17 -16.07
C ILE A 134 -15.39 -16.29 -15.05
N ASP A 135 -14.16 -16.52 -14.61
CA ASP A 135 -13.84 -17.62 -13.70
C ASP A 135 -13.96 -17.22 -12.22
N LEU A 136 -15.14 -16.70 -11.84
CA LEU A 136 -15.50 -16.45 -10.43
C LEU A 136 -15.50 -17.74 -9.57
N ASN A 137 -15.29 -18.90 -10.19
CA ASN A 137 -15.22 -20.20 -9.52
C ASN A 137 -13.78 -20.66 -9.29
N LYS A 138 -12.77 -20.02 -9.85
CA LYS A 138 -11.38 -20.33 -9.53
C LYS A 138 -11.06 -19.80 -8.14
N LYS A 139 -10.97 -20.73 -7.19
CA LYS A 139 -10.46 -20.48 -5.84
C LYS A 139 -8.92 -20.32 -5.86
N GLU A 140 -8.42 -19.35 -6.58
CA GLU A 140 -7.01 -18.96 -6.47
C GLU A 140 -6.86 -18.04 -5.26
N VAL A 141 -5.92 -18.38 -4.39
CA VAL A 141 -5.50 -17.50 -3.30
C VAL A 141 -4.71 -16.38 -3.93
N ILE A 142 -5.36 -15.25 -4.06
CA ILE A 142 -4.71 -14.03 -4.49
C ILE A 142 -4.17 -13.38 -3.22
N ASN A 143 -2.84 -13.25 -3.14
CA ASN A 143 -2.22 -12.41 -2.12
C ASN A 143 -2.86 -11.02 -2.19
N THR A 144 -3.16 -10.43 -1.04
CA THR A 144 -3.75 -9.09 -1.00
C THR A 144 -2.77 -8.13 -1.67
N PRO A 145 -3.03 -7.61 -2.86
CA PRO A 145 -2.14 -6.63 -3.47
C PRO A 145 -2.18 -5.34 -2.65
N GLU A 146 -1.11 -4.59 -2.65
CA GLU A 146 -1.05 -3.26 -2.00
C GLU A 146 -2.19 -2.34 -2.48
N ASN A 147 -2.64 -2.54 -3.72
CA ASN A 147 -3.77 -1.85 -4.32
C ASN A 147 -4.87 -2.84 -4.72
N VAL A 148 -6.00 -2.77 -4.03
CA VAL A 148 -7.17 -3.59 -4.37
C VAL A 148 -7.88 -2.94 -5.56
N GLN A 149 -7.75 -3.54 -6.75
CA GLN A 149 -8.40 -3.07 -7.96
C GLN A 149 -9.82 -3.61 -8.10
N ASN A 150 -10.06 -4.84 -7.65
CA ASN A 150 -11.32 -5.53 -7.78
C ASN A 150 -12.01 -5.69 -6.42
N TRP A 151 -13.25 -5.23 -6.33
CA TRP A 151 -14.09 -5.34 -5.15
C TRP A 151 -15.31 -6.20 -5.44
N LEU A 152 -15.62 -7.12 -4.55
CA LEU A 152 -16.90 -7.77 -4.52
C LEU A 152 -17.95 -6.81 -4.00
N PHE A 153 -19.06 -6.74 -4.72
CA PHE A 153 -20.22 -5.92 -4.39
C PHE A 153 -21.45 -6.78 -4.19
N PHE A 154 -22.21 -6.46 -3.17
CA PHE A 154 -23.48 -7.12 -2.87
C PHE A 154 -24.52 -6.13 -2.35
N THR A 155 -25.76 -6.22 -2.86
CA THR A 155 -26.92 -5.53 -2.33
C THR A 155 -28.21 -6.26 -2.68
N GLU A 156 -29.19 -6.26 -1.77
CA GLU A 156 -30.52 -6.87 -2.00
C GLU A 156 -31.31 -6.15 -3.10
N LYS A 157 -31.24 -4.82 -3.10
CA LYS A 157 -31.92 -3.99 -4.10
C LYS A 157 -31.08 -2.78 -4.45
N MET A 158 -30.90 -2.58 -5.75
CA MET A 158 -30.36 -1.34 -6.31
C MET A 158 -31.39 -0.66 -7.19
N THR A 159 -31.60 0.62 -6.99
CA THR A 159 -32.45 1.46 -7.85
C THR A 159 -31.57 2.36 -8.70
N ILE A 160 -31.94 2.51 -9.96
CA ILE A 160 -31.31 3.37 -10.96
C ILE A 160 -32.25 4.53 -11.23
N ASP A 161 -31.71 5.76 -11.26
CA ASP A 161 -32.43 7.00 -11.54
C ASP A 161 -31.47 7.90 -12.35
N GLY A 162 -31.46 7.71 -13.67
CA GLY A 162 -30.45 8.26 -14.57
C GLY A 162 -29.05 7.76 -14.20
N ASP A 163 -28.13 8.69 -13.96
CA ASP A 163 -26.76 8.39 -13.54
C ASP A 163 -26.62 8.05 -12.05
N LYS A 164 -27.73 8.07 -11.30
CA LYS A 164 -27.71 7.84 -9.86
C LYS A 164 -28.12 6.41 -9.52
N TRP A 165 -27.26 5.75 -8.78
CA TRP A 165 -27.49 4.40 -8.28
C TRP A 165 -27.69 4.44 -6.78
N LYS A 166 -28.80 3.87 -6.29
CA LYS A 166 -29.17 3.94 -4.87
C LYS A 166 -29.40 2.55 -4.31
N SER A 167 -28.93 2.34 -3.10
CA SER A 167 -29.18 1.14 -2.32
C SER A 167 -29.40 1.47 -0.85
N LYS A 168 -30.33 0.79 -0.20
CA LYS A 168 -30.56 0.92 1.24
C LYS A 168 -29.36 0.40 2.03
N LYS A 169 -28.72 -0.70 1.58
CA LYS A 169 -27.54 -1.29 2.19
C LYS A 169 -26.71 -1.97 1.11
N ALA A 170 -25.44 -1.59 1.02
CA ALA A 170 -24.47 -2.22 0.13
C ALA A 170 -23.30 -2.76 0.92
N ILE A 171 -22.76 -3.89 0.48
CA ILE A 171 -21.59 -4.54 1.07
C ILE A 171 -20.50 -4.61 0.01
N PHE A 172 -19.31 -4.16 0.39
CA PHE A 172 -18.10 -4.28 -0.41
C PHE A 172 -17.09 -5.16 0.33
N SER A 173 -16.34 -5.98 -0.40
CA SER A 173 -15.26 -6.79 0.17
C SER A 173 -14.17 -7.00 -0.87
N ASN A 174 -12.93 -6.96 -0.44
CA ASN A 174 -11.77 -7.37 -1.23
C ASN A 174 -11.48 -8.89 -1.11
N ASP A 175 -12.26 -9.61 -0.33
CA ASP A 175 -12.09 -11.02 -0.05
C ASP A 175 -12.97 -11.87 -0.96
N LEU A 176 -12.34 -12.66 -1.84
CA LEU A 176 -13.02 -13.50 -2.81
C LEU A 176 -13.60 -14.80 -2.22
N LEU A 177 -13.16 -15.22 -1.03
CA LEU A 177 -13.65 -16.43 -0.38
C LEU A 177 -15.05 -16.24 0.21
N GLU A 178 -15.76 -17.33 0.46
CA GLU A 178 -17.11 -17.31 1.02
C GLU A 178 -17.16 -16.59 2.36
N PHE A 179 -16.28 -16.97 3.28
CA PHE A 179 -16.11 -16.27 4.56
C PHE A 179 -15.29 -14.99 4.35
N LYS A 180 -15.93 -13.84 4.47
CA LYS A 180 -15.29 -12.53 4.28
C LYS A 180 -14.59 -12.08 5.56
N GLN A 181 -13.27 -11.94 5.51
CA GLN A 181 -12.49 -11.42 6.64
C GLN A 181 -12.66 -9.92 6.85
N ALA A 182 -12.88 -9.17 5.77
CA ALA A 182 -13.24 -7.75 5.85
C ALA A 182 -14.40 -7.43 4.93
N LYS A 183 -15.39 -6.69 5.46
CA LYS A 183 -16.54 -6.14 4.72
C LYS A 183 -16.72 -4.68 5.07
N LEU A 184 -16.99 -3.88 4.08
CA LEU A 184 -17.44 -2.50 4.27
C LEU A 184 -18.96 -2.47 4.03
N ALA A 185 -19.72 -2.26 5.10
CA ALA A 185 -21.17 -2.11 5.04
C ALA A 185 -21.52 -0.63 4.94
N ILE A 186 -22.10 -0.25 3.81
CA ILE A 186 -22.51 1.12 3.50
C ILE A 186 -24.04 1.22 3.57
N ASN A 187 -24.53 2.11 4.41
CA ASN A 187 -25.95 2.34 4.60
C ASN A 187 -26.42 3.59 3.83
N SER A 188 -27.60 3.49 3.23
CA SER A 188 -28.21 4.57 2.43
C SER A 188 -27.26 5.07 1.33
N LEU A 189 -26.69 4.11 0.57
CA LEU A 189 -25.75 4.41 -0.51
C LEU A 189 -26.46 5.10 -1.67
N GLU A 190 -25.91 6.22 -2.12
CA GLU A 190 -26.23 6.88 -3.38
C GLU A 190 -24.90 7.19 -4.10
N VAL A 191 -24.71 6.65 -5.31
CA VAL A 191 -23.50 6.81 -6.13
C VAL A 191 -23.86 7.54 -7.42
N PHE A 192 -23.08 8.54 -7.78
CA PHE A 192 -23.23 9.28 -9.04
C PHE A 192 -21.91 9.96 -9.45
N PRO A 193 -21.66 10.12 -10.77
CA PRO A 193 -20.48 10.79 -11.26
C PRO A 193 -20.54 12.31 -11.05
N ILE A 194 -19.42 12.94 -10.69
CA ILE A 194 -19.23 14.40 -10.66
C ILE A 194 -17.80 14.69 -11.14
N ASN A 195 -17.64 15.41 -12.25
CA ASN A 195 -16.35 15.90 -12.74
C ASN A 195 -15.24 14.81 -12.69
N GLU A 196 -15.43 13.73 -13.41
CA GLU A 196 -14.50 12.57 -13.47
C GLU A 196 -14.26 11.86 -12.13
N LYS A 197 -15.05 12.13 -11.10
CA LYS A 197 -15.02 11.46 -9.79
C LYS A 197 -16.34 10.82 -9.50
N LEU A 198 -16.35 9.74 -8.70
CA LEU A 198 -17.57 9.18 -8.16
C LEU A 198 -17.85 9.77 -6.77
N ARG A 199 -19.04 10.33 -6.62
CA ARG A 199 -19.53 10.76 -5.33
C ARG A 199 -20.37 9.67 -4.69
N PHE A 200 -19.97 9.27 -3.50
CA PHE A 200 -20.69 8.37 -2.63
C PHE A 200 -21.35 9.20 -1.53
N LYS A 201 -22.65 9.22 -1.47
CA LYS A 201 -23.40 9.72 -0.32
C LYS A 201 -23.86 8.52 0.49
N SER A 202 -23.74 8.59 1.80
CA SER A 202 -24.18 7.52 2.70
C SER A 202 -24.46 8.07 4.09
N SER A 203 -25.02 7.23 4.95
CA SER A 203 -25.13 7.50 6.38
C SER A 203 -23.90 6.96 7.14
N LEU A 204 -24.06 6.49 8.36
CA LEU A 204 -22.99 5.85 9.12
C LEU A 204 -22.65 4.48 8.53
N ASN A 205 -21.39 4.27 8.21
CA ASN A 205 -20.87 3.05 7.60
C ASN A 205 -19.96 2.29 8.56
N TYR A 206 -19.88 0.98 8.36
CA TYR A 206 -19.15 0.09 9.25
C TYR A 206 -18.14 -0.75 8.49
N LEU A 207 -16.95 -0.85 9.04
CA LEU A 207 -15.99 -1.89 8.72
C LEU A 207 -16.29 -3.11 9.60
N ILE A 208 -16.65 -4.23 8.99
CA ILE A 208 -16.96 -5.47 9.67
C ILE A 208 -15.79 -6.43 9.47
N LEU A 209 -15.13 -6.80 10.57
CA LEU A 209 -14.00 -7.71 10.57
C LEU A 209 -14.43 -9.08 11.10
N ASP A 210 -14.05 -10.14 10.35
CA ASP A 210 -14.35 -11.55 10.68
C ASP A 210 -15.83 -11.82 10.97
N GLU A 211 -16.72 -11.03 10.38
CA GLU A 211 -18.17 -11.09 10.60
C GLU A 211 -18.63 -10.84 12.05
N LYS A 212 -17.72 -10.44 12.93
CA LYS A 212 -17.96 -10.32 14.38
C LYS A 212 -17.77 -8.92 14.92
N VAL A 213 -16.75 -8.21 14.45
CA VAL A 213 -16.40 -6.89 14.97
C VAL A 213 -16.85 -5.82 14.00
N SER A 214 -17.79 -4.96 14.43
CA SER A 214 -18.27 -3.84 13.63
C SER A 214 -17.70 -2.54 14.15
N ILE A 215 -16.88 -1.88 13.35
CA ILE A 215 -16.21 -0.62 13.69
C ILE A 215 -16.85 0.49 12.86
N PRO A 216 -17.36 1.59 13.46
CA PRO A 216 -17.76 2.77 12.70
C PRO A 216 -16.57 3.27 11.89
N PHE A 217 -16.74 3.36 10.57
CA PHE A 217 -15.62 3.63 9.67
C PHE A 217 -15.72 5.00 9.01
N TRP A 218 -16.94 5.37 8.56
CA TRP A 218 -17.13 6.62 7.84
C TRP A 218 -18.57 7.10 7.93
N LEU A 219 -18.75 8.42 8.00
CA LEU A 219 -20.03 9.09 8.02
C LEU A 219 -20.11 10.12 6.88
N GLY A 220 -21.24 10.13 6.17
CA GLY A 220 -21.54 11.15 5.17
C GLY A 220 -20.97 10.88 3.78
N SER A 221 -20.72 11.95 3.03
CA SER A 221 -20.32 11.87 1.62
C SER A 221 -18.82 11.78 1.42
N ARG A 222 -18.39 11.01 0.43
CA ARG A 222 -17.00 10.97 -0.05
C ARG A 222 -16.97 11.06 -1.57
N ASN A 223 -15.96 11.74 -2.09
CA ASN A 223 -15.61 11.72 -3.51
C ASN A 223 -14.44 10.76 -3.68
N PHE A 224 -14.60 9.76 -4.54
CA PHE A 224 -13.53 8.83 -4.88
C PHE A 224 -12.94 9.21 -6.23
N ASP A 225 -11.64 9.46 -6.23
CA ASP A 225 -10.81 9.60 -7.40
C ASP A 225 -9.97 8.33 -7.52
N PHE A 226 -10.38 7.40 -8.37
CA PHE A 226 -9.69 6.11 -8.51
C PHE A 226 -8.34 6.22 -9.24
N LYS A 227 -8.05 7.37 -9.85
CA LYS A 227 -6.73 7.63 -10.43
C LYS A 227 -5.69 7.99 -9.36
N LYS A 228 -6.12 8.28 -8.12
CA LYS A 228 -5.26 8.71 -7.02
C LYS A 228 -5.47 7.83 -5.80
N LEU A 229 -4.37 7.36 -5.22
CA LEU A 229 -4.39 6.69 -3.92
C LEU A 229 -4.88 7.68 -2.85
N GLN A 230 -6.08 7.45 -2.34
CA GLN A 230 -6.59 8.22 -1.21
C GLN A 230 -6.32 7.46 0.09
N PRO A 231 -5.76 8.12 1.12
CA PRO A 231 -5.54 7.48 2.40
C PRO A 231 -6.90 7.08 3.02
N ALA A 232 -7.00 5.84 3.44
CA ALA A 232 -8.22 5.29 4.05
C ALA A 232 -8.59 6.04 5.34
N ASN A 233 -7.60 6.54 6.08
CA ASN A 233 -7.79 7.29 7.31
C ASN A 233 -7.27 8.73 7.16
N THR A 234 -8.11 9.71 7.45
CA THR A 234 -7.77 11.13 7.42
C THR A 234 -7.30 11.66 8.77
N TRP A 235 -7.56 10.95 9.87
CA TRP A 235 -7.13 11.32 11.21
C TRP A 235 -5.92 10.52 11.64
N ASN A 236 -4.93 11.20 12.18
CA ASN A 236 -3.70 10.64 12.72
C ASN A 236 -3.59 10.99 14.21
N PHE A 237 -3.54 9.96 15.05
CA PHE A 237 -3.26 10.10 16.49
C PHE A 237 -1.89 9.53 16.75
N GLY A 238 -1.01 10.31 17.35
CA GLY A 238 0.34 9.87 17.57
C GLY A 238 0.91 10.38 18.89
N TYR A 239 2.03 9.77 19.27
CA TYR A 239 2.87 10.19 20.37
C TYR A 239 4.30 10.39 19.85
N GLU A 240 4.84 11.59 20.05
CA GLU A 240 6.21 11.93 19.68
C GLU A 240 6.77 12.92 20.71
N ASN A 241 7.71 12.45 21.52
CA ASN A 241 8.17 13.21 22.67
C ASN A 241 9.27 14.22 22.35
N LEU A 242 10.01 13.99 21.26
CA LEU A 242 11.22 14.76 20.96
C LEU A 242 10.89 16.13 20.37
N ASP A 243 10.03 16.17 19.36
CA ASP A 243 9.71 17.39 18.62
C ASP A 243 8.31 17.95 18.90
N LYS A 244 7.43 17.14 19.53
CA LYS A 244 6.03 17.50 19.78
C LYS A 244 5.61 17.46 21.24
N ASP A 245 6.55 17.18 22.15
CA ASP A 245 6.34 17.07 23.60
C ASP A 245 5.31 15.99 24.02
N GLY A 246 4.93 15.07 23.13
CA GLY A 246 4.06 13.95 23.43
C GLY A 246 2.90 13.75 22.45
N TYR A 247 1.66 13.62 22.97
CA TYR A 247 0.49 13.30 22.17
C TYR A 247 0.08 14.44 21.23
N PHE A 248 -0.26 14.06 20.00
CA PHE A 248 -0.81 14.97 18.99
C PHE A 248 -1.95 14.32 18.21
N ILE A 249 -2.80 15.16 17.62
CA ILE A 249 -3.81 14.78 16.67
C ILE A 249 -3.56 15.53 15.37
N GLY A 250 -3.47 14.80 14.27
CA GLY A 250 -3.35 15.35 12.92
C GLY A 250 -4.57 15.05 12.07
N ARG A 251 -4.83 15.90 11.09
CA ARG A 251 -5.84 15.64 10.07
C ARG A 251 -5.22 15.79 8.69
N ARG A 252 -5.09 14.69 7.97
CA ARG A 252 -4.67 14.73 6.57
C ARG A 252 -5.75 15.37 5.72
N ILE A 253 -5.38 16.43 5.02
CA ILE A 253 -6.24 17.10 4.05
C ILE A 253 -6.19 16.31 2.75
N ASN A 254 -7.26 16.38 1.94
CA ASN A 254 -7.25 15.77 0.61
C ASN A 254 -6.06 16.33 -0.19
N SER A 255 -5.37 15.45 -0.88
CA SER A 255 -4.22 15.81 -1.72
C SER A 255 -4.58 16.93 -2.70
N ILE A 256 -3.71 17.91 -2.80
CA ILE A 256 -3.86 19.09 -3.66
C ILE A 256 -2.95 18.89 -4.88
N ASP A 257 -3.53 18.93 -6.07
CA ASP A 257 -2.76 18.96 -7.31
C ASP A 257 -2.15 20.36 -7.48
N ILE A 258 -0.82 20.47 -7.43
CA ILE A 258 -0.11 21.74 -7.65
C ILE A 258 0.11 21.94 -9.15
N TYR A 259 0.42 20.84 -9.85
CA TYR A 259 0.68 20.77 -11.28
C TYR A 259 0.28 19.40 -11.78
N ASP A 260 0.21 19.18 -13.10
CA ASP A 260 -0.30 17.93 -13.70
C ASP A 260 0.33 16.66 -13.10
N ASP A 261 1.63 16.72 -12.74
CA ASP A 261 2.37 15.58 -12.22
C ASP A 261 2.79 15.73 -10.74
N PHE A 262 2.34 16.78 -10.03
CA PHE A 262 2.74 17.03 -8.64
C PHE A 262 1.56 17.09 -7.69
N VAL A 263 1.69 16.37 -6.59
CA VAL A 263 0.68 16.28 -5.54
C VAL A 263 1.26 16.79 -4.22
N LEU A 264 0.53 17.66 -3.54
CA LEU A 264 0.81 18.15 -2.20
C LEU A 264 -0.11 17.50 -1.19
N ASP A 265 0.46 16.79 -0.25
CA ASP A 265 -0.22 16.28 0.94
C ASP A 265 0.07 17.18 2.14
N LEU A 266 -0.97 17.57 2.85
CA LEU A 266 -0.88 18.41 4.05
C LEU A 266 -1.54 17.71 5.23
N GLU A 267 -0.89 17.76 6.37
CA GLU A 267 -1.41 17.26 7.65
C GLU A 267 -1.15 18.30 8.75
N PRO A 268 -2.06 19.27 8.95
CA PRO A 268 -2.05 20.09 10.14
C PRO A 268 -2.25 19.23 11.38
N GLN A 269 -1.50 19.54 12.44
CA GLN A 269 -1.48 18.79 13.68
C GLN A 269 -1.68 19.73 14.87
N PHE A 270 -2.45 19.27 15.85
CA PHE A 270 -2.60 19.93 17.14
C PHE A 270 -1.83 19.14 18.21
N LEU A 271 -0.93 19.82 18.90
CA LEU A 271 -0.01 19.23 19.89
C LEU A 271 -0.68 19.27 21.26
N ILE A 272 -1.44 18.20 21.55
CA ILE A 272 -2.31 18.12 22.74
C ILE A 272 -1.51 18.32 24.02
N GLN A 273 -0.43 17.57 24.19
CA GLN A 273 0.31 17.60 25.45
C GLN A 273 1.07 18.91 25.66
N ARG A 274 1.58 19.53 24.58
CA ARG A 274 2.21 20.85 24.63
C ARG A 274 1.20 21.94 25.03
N SER A 275 0.00 21.91 24.45
CA SER A 275 -1.06 22.88 24.78
C SER A 275 -1.54 22.76 26.23
N LEU A 276 -1.65 21.53 26.76
CA LEU A 276 -2.05 21.29 28.15
C LEU A 276 -0.99 21.74 29.17
N LYS A 277 0.30 21.56 28.81
CA LYS A 277 1.41 21.95 29.70
C LYS A 277 1.72 23.45 29.67
N GLY A 278 1.40 24.15 28.57
CA GLY A 278 1.71 25.56 28.34
C GLY A 278 3.21 25.85 28.17
N TYR A 279 4.04 24.83 28.09
CA TYR A 279 5.48 24.93 27.82
C TYR A 279 5.96 23.80 26.91
N THR A 280 7.11 24.00 26.28
CA THR A 280 7.77 23.01 25.43
C THR A 280 9.19 22.73 25.90
N LYS A 281 9.65 21.49 25.70
CA LYS A 281 11.04 21.06 25.83
C LYS A 281 11.59 20.49 24.52
N SER A 282 10.95 20.78 23.40
CA SER A 282 11.32 20.22 22.08
C SER A 282 12.44 20.98 21.38
N PHE A 283 12.88 22.09 21.94
CA PHE A 283 13.86 22.97 21.28
C PHE A 283 15.16 23.03 22.08
N VAL A 284 16.25 23.11 21.38
CA VAL A 284 17.59 23.42 21.86
C VAL A 284 17.90 24.90 21.68
N ASN A 285 19.04 25.40 22.17
CA ASN A 285 19.46 26.77 21.87
C ASN A 285 19.74 26.93 20.37
N LYS A 286 19.61 28.17 19.89
CA LYS A 286 19.85 28.47 18.47
C LYS A 286 21.28 28.11 18.06
N GLY A 287 21.41 27.33 17.00
CA GLY A 287 22.71 26.90 16.46
C GLY A 287 23.32 25.68 17.14
N GLU A 288 22.68 25.13 18.18
CA GLU A 288 23.09 23.86 18.79
C GLU A 288 22.48 22.66 18.05
N SER A 289 23.12 21.50 18.21
CA SER A 289 22.57 20.23 17.73
C SER A 289 21.23 19.89 18.41
N ILE A 290 20.34 19.22 17.68
CA ILE A 290 19.05 18.75 18.22
C ILE A 290 19.19 17.71 19.32
N THR A 291 20.37 17.13 19.49
CA THR A 291 20.70 16.19 20.57
C THR A 291 21.28 16.89 21.81
N SER A 292 21.49 18.23 21.75
CA SER A 292 21.91 19.04 22.89
C SER A 292 20.81 19.14 23.96
N ASP A 293 21.17 19.64 25.14
CA ASP A 293 20.25 19.76 26.24
C ASP A 293 19.07 20.67 25.87
N ARG A 294 17.88 20.19 26.14
CA ARG A 294 16.64 20.84 25.75
C ARG A 294 16.25 21.92 26.72
N VAL A 295 15.94 23.08 26.19
CA VAL A 295 15.56 24.24 27.00
C VAL A 295 14.05 24.27 27.22
N LYS A 296 13.64 24.35 28.47
CA LYS A 296 12.24 24.57 28.83
C LYS A 296 11.90 26.05 28.52
N ARG A 297 10.89 26.27 27.68
CA ARG A 297 10.34 27.58 27.36
C ARG A 297 8.83 27.60 27.40
N ASN A 298 8.22 28.74 27.69
CA ASN A 298 6.77 28.90 27.58
C ASN A 298 6.36 28.81 26.10
N SER A 299 5.27 28.13 25.84
CA SER A 299 4.69 27.99 24.52
C SER A 299 3.81 29.20 24.20
N SER A 300 3.95 29.73 22.98
CA SER A 300 2.98 30.65 22.39
C SER A 300 1.80 29.84 21.80
N PHE A 301 0.75 30.52 21.37
CA PHE A 301 -0.40 29.85 20.75
C PHE A 301 0.01 29.09 19.47
N GLU A 302 0.91 29.67 18.68
CA GLU A 302 1.44 29.09 17.45
C GLU A 302 2.25 27.81 17.69
N ASP A 303 2.84 27.66 18.89
CA ASP A 303 3.57 26.45 19.29
C ASP A 303 2.64 25.23 19.50
N TYR A 304 1.32 25.44 19.64
CA TYR A 304 0.36 24.34 19.78
C TYR A 304 0.05 23.64 18.46
N PHE A 305 0.49 24.19 17.35
CA PHE A 305 0.24 23.66 16.03
C PHE A 305 1.53 23.27 15.32
N ALA A 306 1.43 22.17 14.59
CA ALA A 306 2.49 21.66 13.70
C ALA A 306 1.90 21.39 12.31
N LEU A 307 2.76 21.34 11.30
CA LEU A 307 2.38 21.02 9.93
C LEU A 307 3.35 20.00 9.35
N LYS A 308 2.83 18.84 8.98
CA LYS A 308 3.54 17.90 8.10
C LYS A 308 3.08 18.13 6.67
N SER A 309 4.02 18.23 5.74
CA SER A 309 3.72 18.34 4.31
C SER A 309 4.62 17.44 3.49
N GLN A 310 4.07 16.89 2.42
CA GLN A 310 4.80 16.04 1.47
C GLN A 310 4.42 16.45 0.06
N ILE A 311 5.41 16.65 -0.79
CA ILE A 311 5.23 16.86 -2.23
C ILE A 311 5.80 15.65 -2.94
N LYS A 312 5.01 15.04 -3.80
CA LYS A 312 5.43 13.95 -4.68
C LYS A 312 5.07 14.29 -6.12
N GLY A 313 5.91 13.90 -7.04
CA GLY A 313 5.64 14.08 -8.47
C GLY A 313 6.78 13.63 -9.34
N THR A 314 6.56 13.68 -10.64
CA THR A 314 7.54 13.28 -11.66
C THR A 314 7.95 14.48 -12.51
N LEU A 315 9.24 14.73 -12.61
CA LEU A 315 9.83 15.80 -13.44
C LEU A 315 10.70 15.18 -14.54
N LYS A 316 10.24 15.14 -15.78
CA LYS A 316 11.01 14.58 -16.92
C LYS A 316 11.64 13.22 -16.62
N ASN A 317 10.84 12.25 -16.15
CA ASN A 317 11.26 10.91 -15.72
C ASN A 317 12.17 10.85 -14.48
N TRP A 318 12.15 11.88 -13.64
CA TRP A 318 12.73 11.88 -12.31
C TRP A 318 11.60 11.96 -11.29
N ASP A 319 11.62 11.08 -10.32
CA ASP A 319 10.67 11.10 -9.21
C ASP A 319 11.19 12.04 -8.12
N LEU A 320 10.39 13.06 -7.81
CA LEU A 320 10.67 14.04 -6.77
C LEU A 320 9.81 13.73 -5.54
N GLU A 321 10.46 13.62 -4.39
CA GLU A 321 9.83 13.55 -3.09
C GLU A 321 10.42 14.60 -2.16
N ILE A 322 9.57 15.40 -1.54
CA ILE A 322 9.94 16.43 -0.57
C ILE A 322 9.08 16.24 0.67
N GLU A 323 9.71 15.96 1.79
CA GLU A 323 9.05 15.93 3.10
C GLU A 323 9.46 17.14 3.94
N LYS A 324 8.47 17.78 4.56
CA LYS A 324 8.68 18.91 5.46
C LYS A 324 7.86 18.72 6.71
N ASN A 325 8.50 18.89 7.85
CA ASN A 325 7.88 18.89 9.16
C ASN A 325 8.17 20.21 9.85
N LEU A 326 7.12 20.93 10.18
CA LEU A 326 7.20 22.17 10.95
C LEU A 326 6.54 21.93 12.29
N ASN A 327 7.33 21.85 13.37
CA ASN A 327 6.88 21.43 14.69
C ASN A 327 6.41 22.60 15.59
N SER A 328 6.33 23.80 15.01
CA SER A 328 5.70 25.01 15.55
C SER A 328 5.37 25.93 14.40
N LEU A 329 4.23 26.62 14.47
CA LEU A 329 3.87 27.68 13.52
C LEU A 329 4.38 29.07 13.94
N ASP A 330 5.20 29.17 14.98
CA ASP A 330 5.92 30.39 15.35
C ASP A 330 7.09 30.61 14.38
N PHE A 331 6.91 31.50 13.41
CA PHE A 331 7.92 31.80 12.40
C PHE A 331 9.23 32.37 12.96
N ASN A 332 9.22 32.94 14.17
CA ASN A 332 10.46 33.38 14.82
C ASN A 332 11.36 32.21 15.23
N LYS A 333 10.81 31.00 15.26
CA LYS A 333 11.49 29.76 15.64
C LYS A 333 11.59 28.78 14.48
N PHE A 334 11.43 29.26 13.27
CA PHE A 334 11.36 28.42 12.07
C PHE A 334 12.59 27.52 11.92
N SER A 335 13.80 28.05 12.08
CA SER A 335 15.05 27.27 11.93
C SER A 335 15.12 26.07 12.89
N ASP A 336 14.55 26.20 14.08
CA ASP A 336 14.62 25.16 15.12
C ASP A 336 13.47 24.17 15.01
N ALA A 337 12.31 24.64 14.54
CA ALA A 337 11.08 23.84 14.38
C ALA A 337 11.00 23.09 13.05
N PHE A 338 11.80 23.50 12.06
CA PHE A 338 11.74 22.98 10.70
C PHE A 338 12.68 21.78 10.50
N ARG A 339 12.15 20.74 9.85
CA ARG A 339 12.90 19.60 9.33
C ARG A 339 12.53 19.39 7.87
N PHE A 340 13.51 18.99 7.09
CA PHE A 340 13.35 18.87 5.65
C PHE A 340 14.14 17.67 5.13
N ASN A 341 13.50 16.92 4.24
CA ASN A 341 14.12 15.85 3.47
C ASN A 341 13.64 15.93 2.03
N THR A 342 14.55 15.81 1.08
CA THR A 342 14.22 15.79 -0.36
C THR A 342 15.00 14.70 -1.07
N LYS A 343 14.35 14.04 -2.01
CA LYS A 343 14.95 13.03 -2.89
C LYS A 343 14.45 13.27 -4.31
N LEU A 344 15.38 13.34 -5.25
CA LEU A 344 15.12 13.32 -6.68
C LEU A 344 15.77 12.07 -7.25
N SER A 345 14.99 11.09 -7.70
CA SER A 345 15.50 9.78 -8.12
C SER A 345 15.04 9.39 -9.51
N LYS A 346 15.82 8.54 -10.15
CA LYS A 346 15.52 7.94 -11.45
C LYS A 346 16.14 6.57 -11.55
N GLU A 347 15.40 5.62 -12.10
CA GLU A 347 15.95 4.34 -12.52
C GLU A 347 16.75 4.49 -13.82
N ILE A 348 17.89 3.86 -13.87
CA ILE A 348 18.79 3.81 -15.03
C ILE A 348 19.28 2.37 -15.24
N ASP A 349 19.40 1.97 -16.49
CA ASP A 349 20.02 0.69 -16.84
C ASP A 349 21.54 0.88 -16.92
N LEU A 350 22.28 0.18 -16.09
CA LEU A 350 23.74 0.19 -16.05
C LEU A 350 24.26 -1.22 -15.77
N LEU A 351 25.21 -1.71 -16.60
CA LEU A 351 25.84 -3.04 -16.45
C LEU A 351 24.80 -4.17 -16.34
N ASP A 352 23.84 -4.20 -17.27
CA ASP A 352 22.76 -5.19 -17.34
C ASP A 352 21.91 -5.31 -16.06
N SER A 353 21.84 -4.23 -15.28
CA SER A 353 21.06 -4.16 -14.04
C SER A 353 20.38 -2.81 -13.92
N VAL A 354 19.25 -2.78 -13.25
CA VAL A 354 18.53 -1.54 -12.90
C VAL A 354 19.20 -0.92 -11.67
N TRP A 355 19.58 0.34 -11.79
CA TRP A 355 20.14 1.15 -10.71
C TRP A 355 19.25 2.34 -10.43
N GLU A 356 19.13 2.70 -9.17
CA GLU A 356 18.53 3.98 -8.78
C GLU A 356 19.65 5.03 -8.63
N LYS A 357 19.59 6.07 -9.46
CA LYS A 357 20.39 7.29 -9.29
C LYS A 357 19.55 8.33 -8.57
N SER A 358 20.05 8.90 -7.48
CA SER A 358 19.31 9.92 -6.72
C SER A 358 20.20 11.05 -6.28
N PHE A 359 19.57 12.23 -6.14
CA PHE A 359 20.10 13.40 -5.44
C PHE A 359 19.22 13.64 -4.23
N TYR A 360 19.82 13.95 -3.11
CA TYR A 360 19.08 14.16 -1.87
C TYR A 360 19.60 15.38 -1.11
N GLY A 361 18.73 15.91 -0.27
CA GLY A 361 19.05 16.99 0.65
C GLY A 361 18.28 16.79 1.95
N VAL A 362 18.94 17.05 3.07
CA VAL A 362 18.36 16.91 4.41
C VAL A 362 18.70 18.13 5.26
N TYR A 363 17.80 18.46 6.19
CA TYR A 363 18.02 19.50 7.19
C TYR A 363 17.47 19.05 8.53
N ARG A 364 18.35 19.02 9.56
CA ARG A 364 18.07 18.61 10.93
C ARG A 364 17.46 17.22 11.04
N GLU A 365 18.11 16.24 10.43
CA GLU A 365 17.70 14.83 10.48
C GLU A 365 18.32 14.12 11.68
N ARG A 366 17.51 13.33 12.38
CA ARG A 366 17.95 12.47 13.48
C ARG A 366 18.33 11.10 12.96
N VAL A 367 19.47 10.61 13.40
CA VAL A 367 19.98 9.28 13.08
C VAL A 367 20.32 8.56 14.36
N TRP A 368 19.91 7.31 14.50
CA TRP A 368 20.33 6.45 15.58
C TRP A 368 21.57 5.67 15.16
N ASN A 369 22.62 5.69 15.98
CA ASN A 369 23.86 4.99 15.70
C ASN A 369 24.27 4.08 16.88
N GLY A 370 23.59 2.94 17.04
CA GLY A 370 23.92 1.91 18.02
C GLY A 370 24.19 2.44 19.43
N SER A 371 25.28 2.01 20.03
CA SER A 371 25.71 2.44 21.35
C SER A 371 26.07 3.92 21.45
N LEU A 372 26.33 4.59 20.34
CA LEU A 372 26.54 6.03 20.31
C LEU A 372 25.25 6.82 20.45
N GLY A 373 24.09 6.13 20.35
CA GLY A 373 22.76 6.71 20.52
C GLY A 373 22.37 7.66 19.39
N GLU A 374 21.55 8.66 19.72
CA GLU A 374 21.04 9.64 18.78
C GLU A 374 22.15 10.60 18.34
N ALA A 375 22.21 10.86 17.04
CA ALA A 375 23.08 11.85 16.41
C ALA A 375 22.28 12.71 15.44
N GLU A 376 22.80 13.88 15.08
CA GLU A 376 22.16 14.80 14.13
C GLU A 376 22.99 14.96 12.85
N ILE A 377 22.31 14.88 11.72
CA ILE A 377 22.74 15.50 10.48
C ILE A 377 22.06 16.89 10.42
N TYR A 378 22.82 17.95 10.71
CA TYR A 378 22.28 19.32 10.71
C TYR A 378 21.88 19.75 9.31
N SER A 379 22.73 19.49 8.33
CA SER A 379 22.42 19.65 6.91
C SER A 379 23.28 18.71 6.07
N GLY A 380 22.73 18.26 4.96
CA GLY A 380 23.45 17.42 4.02
C GLY A 380 22.83 17.49 2.64
N TYR A 381 23.66 17.39 1.62
CA TYR A 381 23.22 17.21 0.25
C TYR A 381 24.23 16.36 -0.50
N GLY A 382 23.72 15.55 -1.40
CA GLY A 382 24.59 14.63 -2.11
C GLY A 382 23.91 13.85 -3.23
N SER A 383 24.67 12.94 -3.79
CA SER A 383 24.21 11.99 -4.78
C SER A 383 24.41 10.56 -4.30
N ARG A 384 23.52 9.68 -4.72
CA ARG A 384 23.58 8.26 -4.45
C ARG A 384 23.31 7.49 -5.74
N LEU A 385 24.07 6.44 -5.95
CA LEU A 385 23.82 5.43 -6.95
C LEU A 385 23.69 4.09 -6.23
N GLN A 386 22.54 3.42 -6.33
CA GLN A 386 22.28 2.18 -5.61
C GLN A 386 21.62 1.13 -6.49
N LYS A 387 21.84 -0.13 -6.13
CA LYS A 387 21.26 -1.29 -6.76
C LYS A 387 20.82 -2.27 -5.69
N GLU A 388 19.61 -2.80 -5.82
CA GLU A 388 19.08 -3.86 -4.96
C GLU A 388 18.53 -4.98 -5.84
N ASN A 389 18.95 -6.21 -5.58
CA ASN A 389 18.48 -7.40 -6.28
C ASN A 389 18.10 -8.48 -5.28
N THR A 390 16.99 -9.17 -5.55
CA THR A 390 16.61 -10.38 -4.83
C THR A 390 16.29 -11.48 -5.82
N TRP A 391 16.92 -12.65 -5.66
CA TRP A 391 16.70 -13.81 -6.52
C TRP A 391 16.81 -15.12 -5.74
N ILE A 392 16.31 -16.18 -6.36
CA ILE A 392 16.39 -17.53 -5.81
C ILE A 392 17.14 -18.41 -6.80
N THR A 393 18.20 -19.09 -6.35
CA THR A 393 18.96 -20.06 -7.12
C THR A 393 19.13 -21.33 -6.29
N ASP A 394 18.74 -22.48 -6.83
CA ASP A 394 18.82 -23.79 -6.15
C ASP A 394 18.13 -23.80 -4.76
N GLY A 395 17.03 -23.07 -4.63
CA GLY A 395 16.30 -22.92 -3.37
C GLY A 395 16.93 -21.95 -2.37
N ILE A 396 18.11 -21.39 -2.66
CA ILE A 396 18.79 -20.39 -1.84
C ILE A 396 18.23 -19.01 -2.22
N LYS A 397 17.60 -18.33 -1.25
CA LYS A 397 17.20 -16.94 -1.43
C LYS A 397 18.40 -16.03 -1.18
N LYS A 398 18.71 -15.15 -2.14
CA LYS A 398 19.81 -14.19 -2.08
C LYS A 398 19.26 -12.78 -2.23
N SER A 399 19.81 -11.84 -1.45
CA SER A 399 19.51 -10.41 -1.55
C SER A 399 20.83 -9.63 -1.54
N GLU A 400 21.06 -8.85 -2.57
CA GLU A 400 22.26 -8.04 -2.77
C GLU A 400 21.87 -6.57 -2.74
N PHE A 401 22.67 -5.76 -2.05
CA PHE A 401 22.56 -4.32 -2.06
C PHE A 401 23.95 -3.69 -2.27
N LEU A 402 24.05 -2.76 -3.20
CA LEU A 402 25.25 -1.98 -3.48
C LEU A 402 24.90 -0.50 -3.55
N SER A 403 25.65 0.33 -2.83
CA SER A 403 25.43 1.77 -2.77
C SER A 403 26.72 2.56 -2.85
N LEU A 404 26.73 3.58 -3.70
CA LEU A 404 27.78 4.60 -3.84
C LEU A 404 27.19 5.93 -3.44
N VAL A 405 27.80 6.63 -2.50
CA VAL A 405 27.32 7.92 -1.98
C VAL A 405 28.45 8.95 -2.05
N LEU A 406 28.14 10.15 -2.48
CA LEU A 406 29.00 11.33 -2.36
C LEU A 406 28.16 12.49 -1.83
N ALA A 407 28.52 13.02 -0.67
CA ALA A 407 27.72 14.06 0.01
C ALA A 407 28.57 15.03 0.79
N ASN A 408 28.17 16.30 0.77
CA ASN A 408 28.66 17.30 1.70
C ASN A 408 27.73 17.33 2.92
N ILE A 409 28.27 17.07 4.11
CA ILE A 409 27.48 16.85 5.32
C ILE A 409 28.00 17.75 6.42
N THR A 410 27.07 18.41 7.11
CA THR A 410 27.31 19.09 8.39
C THR A 410 26.57 18.29 9.47
N ALA A 411 27.32 17.70 10.37
CA ALA A 411 26.74 16.82 11.42
C ALA A 411 27.55 16.92 12.71
N GLU A 412 27.04 16.28 13.79
CA GLU A 412 27.76 16.16 15.05
C GLU A 412 29.09 15.42 14.84
N ALA A 413 30.17 16.03 15.36
CA ALA A 413 31.48 15.39 15.41
C ALA A 413 31.45 14.16 16.31
N LEU A 414 32.33 13.18 16.04
CA LEU A 414 32.38 11.91 16.74
C LEU A 414 32.46 12.08 18.28
N ASN A 415 33.31 12.98 18.75
CA ASN A 415 33.64 13.09 20.19
C ASN A 415 33.00 14.31 20.87
N THR A 416 32.24 15.12 20.16
CA THR A 416 31.63 16.34 20.70
C THR A 416 30.25 16.58 20.10
N LYS A 417 29.45 17.43 20.73
CA LYS A 417 28.19 17.88 20.15
C LYS A 417 28.38 19.04 19.15
N ASN A 418 29.62 19.40 18.83
CA ASN A 418 29.91 20.45 17.86
C ASN A 418 29.60 19.96 16.44
N LEU A 419 29.08 20.86 15.63
CA LEU A 419 28.81 20.56 14.23
C LEU A 419 30.11 20.74 13.41
N VAL A 420 30.42 19.75 12.59
CA VAL A 420 31.53 19.79 11.64
C VAL A 420 31.01 19.54 10.22
N THR A 421 31.64 20.17 9.25
CA THR A 421 31.30 20.01 7.83
C THR A 421 32.40 19.26 7.12
N ASN A 422 32.05 18.23 6.35
CA ASN A 422 33.02 17.48 5.57
C ASN A 422 32.36 16.86 4.33
N LEU A 423 33.11 16.74 3.24
CA LEU A 423 32.74 15.93 2.09
C LEU A 423 33.00 14.47 2.43
N LYS A 424 31.98 13.64 2.28
CA LYS A 424 32.04 12.19 2.51
C LYS A 424 31.76 11.44 1.22
N GLY A 425 32.62 10.47 0.89
CA GLY A 425 32.31 9.41 -0.06
C GLY A 425 32.14 8.09 0.68
N ASN A 426 31.19 7.26 0.25
CA ASN A 426 30.97 5.94 0.82
C ASN A 426 30.65 4.92 -0.27
N LEU A 427 31.30 3.77 -0.19
CA LEU A 427 30.96 2.55 -0.92
C LEU A 427 30.45 1.53 0.11
N PHE A 428 29.26 1.02 -0.10
CA PHE A 428 28.65 -0.01 0.74
C PHE A 428 28.15 -1.18 -0.11
N TYR A 429 28.46 -2.39 0.31
CA TYR A 429 27.98 -3.63 -0.28
C TYR A 429 27.43 -4.56 0.80
N SER A 430 26.31 -5.20 0.55
CA SER A 430 25.80 -6.29 1.39
C SER A 430 25.23 -7.43 0.55
N LEU A 431 25.43 -8.65 1.04
CA LEU A 431 24.88 -9.89 0.50
C LEU A 431 24.30 -10.73 1.62
N ASP A 432 22.97 -10.84 1.64
CA ASP A 432 22.25 -11.74 2.53
C ASP A 432 21.86 -13.02 1.78
N GLN A 433 22.09 -14.20 2.39
CA GLN A 433 21.70 -15.47 1.81
C GLN A 433 20.99 -16.33 2.84
N LYS A 434 19.97 -17.05 2.39
CA LYS A 434 19.22 -18.00 3.21
C LYS A 434 19.24 -19.37 2.57
N PHE A 435 19.95 -20.29 3.22
CA PHE A 435 20.13 -21.67 2.79
C PHE A 435 19.10 -22.57 3.48
N PRO A 436 18.20 -23.24 2.73
CA PRO A 436 17.32 -24.24 3.30
C PRO A 436 18.12 -25.49 3.68
N ILE A 437 18.12 -25.87 4.97
CA ILE A 437 18.80 -27.10 5.45
C ILE A 437 17.76 -28.23 5.51
N SER A 438 16.65 -28.01 6.17
CA SER A 438 15.57 -28.97 6.27
C SER A 438 14.26 -28.21 6.24
N ILE A 439 13.68 -28.06 5.06
CA ILE A 439 12.44 -27.33 4.85
C ILE A 439 11.33 -28.29 4.45
N VAL A 440 10.25 -28.28 5.21
CA VAL A 440 8.99 -28.94 4.88
C VAL A 440 8.05 -27.91 4.30
N ASN A 441 7.80 -28.01 3.01
CA ASN A 441 6.83 -27.15 2.33
C ASN A 441 5.41 -27.44 2.81
N PRO A 442 4.55 -26.44 2.87
CA PRO A 442 3.16 -26.63 3.26
C PRO A 442 2.46 -27.58 2.29
N GLU A 443 1.71 -28.53 2.83
CA GLU A 443 0.82 -29.35 2.02
C GLU A 443 -0.20 -28.43 1.33
N LYS A 444 -0.50 -28.69 0.05
CA LYS A 444 -1.61 -28.06 -0.67
C LYS A 444 -2.93 -28.52 -0.06
N LYS A 445 -3.35 -27.89 1.04
CA LYS A 445 -4.66 -28.14 1.67
C LYS A 445 -5.72 -27.21 1.10
N SER A 446 -6.98 -27.56 1.33
CA SER A 446 -8.10 -26.71 0.91
C SER A 446 -7.89 -25.28 1.44
N ILE A 447 -8.06 -24.33 0.59
CA ILE A 447 -7.81 -22.89 0.81
C ILE A 447 -8.48 -22.38 2.09
N ASP A 448 -9.71 -22.86 2.37
CA ASP A 448 -10.51 -22.39 3.51
C ASP A 448 -9.91 -22.72 4.88
N ILE A 449 -9.19 -23.82 5.01
CA ILE A 449 -8.57 -24.24 6.28
C ILE A 449 -7.18 -23.62 6.45
N SER A 450 -6.40 -23.55 5.35
CA SER A 450 -5.01 -23.12 5.38
C SER A 450 -4.84 -21.62 5.62
N TYR A 451 -5.85 -20.81 5.28
CA TYR A 451 -5.77 -19.35 5.32
C TYR A 451 -6.69 -18.70 6.37
N LYS A 452 -7.11 -19.45 7.36
CA LYS A 452 -7.98 -18.92 8.42
C LYS A 452 -7.33 -17.81 9.23
N TYR A 453 -6.04 -17.96 9.56
CA TYR A 453 -5.31 -17.04 10.44
C TYR A 453 -4.17 -16.29 9.73
N ILE A 454 -3.72 -16.76 8.57
CA ILE A 454 -2.61 -16.15 7.82
C ILE A 454 -2.98 -16.04 6.34
N PRO A 455 -2.45 -15.03 5.61
CA PRO A 455 -2.69 -14.88 4.18
C PRO A 455 -1.90 -15.89 3.33
N GLU A 456 -0.77 -16.41 3.82
CA GLU A 456 0.16 -17.26 3.07
C GLU A 456 0.51 -18.54 3.82
N PRO A 457 0.79 -19.64 3.09
CA PRO A 457 1.25 -20.86 3.72
C PRO A 457 2.66 -20.71 4.28
N ILE A 458 2.95 -21.37 5.40
CA ILE A 458 4.25 -21.32 6.06
C ILE A 458 5.05 -22.58 5.78
N SER A 459 6.26 -22.41 5.28
CA SER A 459 7.29 -23.45 5.22
C SER A 459 7.97 -23.58 6.58
N LYS A 460 8.00 -24.80 7.13
CA LYS A 460 8.63 -25.11 8.41
C LYS A 460 10.02 -25.64 8.20
N GLY A 461 10.84 -25.51 9.20
CA GLY A 461 12.13 -26.18 9.23
C GLY A 461 13.28 -25.29 9.63
N LEU A 462 14.47 -25.76 9.33
CA LEU A 462 15.72 -25.10 9.64
C LEU A 462 16.34 -24.52 8.37
N SER A 463 16.74 -23.26 8.44
CA SER A 463 17.59 -22.60 7.44
C SER A 463 18.82 -21.98 8.10
N LEU A 464 19.85 -21.76 7.32
CA LEU A 464 21.05 -21.03 7.71
C LEU A 464 21.05 -19.69 6.98
N ASN A 465 21.11 -18.62 7.75
CA ASN A 465 21.25 -17.26 7.23
C ASN A 465 22.74 -16.89 7.23
N THR A 466 23.21 -16.29 6.14
CA THR A 466 24.54 -15.69 6.07
C THR A 466 24.43 -14.24 5.64
N ARG A 467 25.30 -13.39 6.18
CA ARG A 467 25.42 -11.98 5.84
C ARG A 467 26.87 -11.63 5.60
N LEU A 468 27.15 -11.00 4.48
CA LEU A 468 28.42 -10.36 4.15
C LEU A 468 28.16 -8.88 3.97
N GLU A 469 28.94 -8.03 4.62
CA GLU A 469 28.93 -6.59 4.42
C GLU A 469 30.34 -6.06 4.20
N ALA A 470 30.49 -5.07 3.34
CA ALA A 470 31.72 -4.33 3.16
C ALA A 470 31.39 -2.84 3.04
N SER A 471 32.13 -2.02 3.76
CA SER A 471 31.97 -0.56 3.70
C SER A 471 33.33 0.11 3.65
N TYR A 472 33.45 1.13 2.81
CA TYR A 472 34.57 2.04 2.77
C TYR A 472 34.07 3.47 2.70
N SER A 473 34.44 4.28 3.70
CA SER A 473 34.12 5.72 3.74
C SER A 473 35.42 6.53 3.73
N PHE A 474 35.46 7.58 2.94
CA PHE A 474 36.54 8.56 2.96
C PHE A 474 35.98 9.96 3.20
N TYR A 475 36.78 10.82 3.81
CA TYR A 475 36.45 12.19 4.16
C TYR A 475 37.48 13.15 3.59
N GLU A 476 37.05 14.36 3.20
CA GLU A 476 37.91 15.38 2.60
C GLU A 476 39.15 15.71 3.46
N ASN A 477 39.03 15.65 4.78
CA ASN A 477 40.11 15.91 5.72
C ASN A 477 41.14 14.77 5.85
N GLY A 478 41.05 13.73 4.99
CA GLY A 478 41.97 12.59 4.96
C GLY A 478 41.65 11.45 5.91
N HIS A 479 40.61 11.58 6.74
CA HIS A 479 40.09 10.47 7.52
C HIS A 479 39.46 9.41 6.61
N HIS A 480 39.47 8.16 7.03
CA HIS A 480 38.74 7.07 6.41
C HIS A 480 38.23 6.11 7.47
N GLN A 481 37.23 5.34 7.10
CA GLN A 481 36.68 4.27 7.92
C GLN A 481 36.26 3.13 6.99
N GLU A 482 36.64 1.92 7.35
CA GLU A 482 36.31 0.75 6.57
C GLU A 482 35.95 -0.42 7.47
N TYR A 483 35.15 -1.34 6.96
CA TYR A 483 34.93 -2.62 7.59
C TYR A 483 34.55 -3.71 6.59
N LEU A 484 34.87 -4.96 6.97
CA LEU A 484 34.35 -6.18 6.42
C LEU A 484 33.54 -6.91 7.50
N GLY A 485 32.25 -7.12 7.28
CA GLY A 485 31.36 -7.77 8.23
C GLY A 485 30.95 -9.16 7.76
N LEU A 486 30.96 -10.14 8.65
CA LEU A 486 30.55 -11.51 8.39
C LEU A 486 29.58 -11.99 9.47
N GLY A 487 28.46 -12.58 9.04
CA GLY A 487 27.47 -13.18 9.92
C GLY A 487 26.99 -14.52 9.40
N VAL A 488 26.83 -15.48 10.31
CA VAL A 488 26.27 -16.80 10.02
C VAL A 488 25.45 -17.26 11.20
N GLY A 489 24.20 -17.67 10.94
CA GLY A 489 23.36 -18.13 12.04
C GLY A 489 22.10 -18.86 11.60
N PRO A 490 21.50 -19.67 12.50
CA PRO A 490 20.32 -20.46 12.23
C PRO A 490 19.05 -19.64 12.27
N GLU A 491 18.08 -20.07 11.45
CA GLU A 491 16.68 -19.68 11.58
C GLU A 491 15.82 -20.93 11.63
N LEU A 492 15.01 -21.05 12.68
CA LEU A 492 14.09 -22.15 12.90
C LEU A 492 12.66 -21.67 12.83
N THR A 493 11.84 -22.33 12.02
CA THR A 493 10.40 -22.08 11.90
C THR A 493 9.63 -23.36 12.19
N PHE A 494 8.70 -23.30 13.12
CA PHE A 494 7.80 -24.41 13.43
C PHE A 494 6.37 -23.94 13.64
N GLY A 495 5.40 -24.87 13.52
CA GLY A 495 3.98 -24.55 13.52
C GLY A 495 3.48 -24.07 12.15
N ASN A 496 2.19 -23.92 12.01
CA ASN A 496 1.55 -23.54 10.73
C ASN A 496 0.19 -22.87 10.88
N PHE A 497 -0.10 -22.26 12.01
CA PHE A 497 -1.38 -21.62 12.32
C PHE A 497 -2.63 -22.53 12.19
N LYS A 498 -2.48 -23.85 12.39
CA LYS A 498 -3.65 -24.75 12.47
C LYS A 498 -4.46 -24.49 13.72
N ASN A 499 -3.75 -24.28 14.84
CA ASN A 499 -4.37 -24.01 16.13
C ASN A 499 -4.53 -22.50 16.35
N LYS A 500 -5.46 -22.17 17.22
CA LYS A 500 -5.81 -20.79 17.51
C LYS A 500 -4.75 -20.03 18.31
N THR A 501 -3.92 -20.76 19.05
CA THR A 501 -2.93 -20.19 19.98
C THR A 501 -1.60 -20.92 19.84
N PHE A 502 -0.50 -20.15 19.86
CA PHE A 502 0.89 -20.60 19.97
C PHE A 502 1.32 -21.70 18.99
N ASP A 503 0.71 -21.77 17.81
CA ASP A 503 1.01 -22.78 16.77
C ASP A 503 1.98 -22.30 15.69
N TYR A 504 2.58 -21.15 15.87
CA TYR A 504 3.63 -20.65 14.99
C TYR A 504 4.71 -19.92 15.80
N THR A 505 5.95 -20.31 15.54
CA THR A 505 7.14 -19.66 16.10
C THR A 505 8.23 -19.62 15.04
N ARG A 506 8.90 -18.48 14.91
CA ARG A 506 10.12 -18.32 14.14
C ARG A 506 11.17 -17.67 15.02
N ILE A 507 12.34 -18.26 15.08
CA ILE A 507 13.49 -17.74 15.81
C ILE A 507 14.66 -17.66 14.85
N SER A 508 15.31 -16.51 14.77
CA SER A 508 16.54 -16.32 14.01
C SER A 508 17.60 -15.71 14.90
N LEU A 509 18.79 -16.28 14.88
CA LEU A 509 19.97 -15.80 15.60
C LEU A 509 21.07 -15.59 14.57
N LEU A 510 21.59 -14.38 14.45
CA LEU A 510 22.65 -14.07 13.50
C LEU A 510 23.76 -13.30 14.22
N PRO A 511 24.77 -13.99 14.79
CA PRO A 511 26.01 -13.34 15.21
C PRO A 511 26.66 -12.69 13.99
N PHE A 512 27.12 -11.47 14.17
CA PHE A 512 27.72 -10.67 13.11
C PHE A 512 28.99 -9.99 13.65
N TYR A 513 30.11 -10.24 12.99
CA TYR A 513 31.40 -9.69 13.36
C TYR A 513 31.93 -8.76 12.27
N LYS A 514 32.41 -7.57 12.67
CA LYS A 514 33.03 -6.58 11.80
C LYS A 514 34.55 -6.53 12.08
N PHE A 515 35.34 -6.69 11.05
CA PHE A 515 36.74 -6.33 10.99
C PHE A 515 36.82 -4.89 10.50
N ASP A 516 37.02 -3.95 11.40
CA ASP A 516 36.98 -2.52 11.08
C ASP A 516 38.32 -1.83 11.28
N SER A 517 38.53 -0.73 10.58
CA SER A 517 39.70 0.13 10.64
C SER A 517 39.32 1.56 10.39
N GLY A 518 40.09 2.49 10.96
CA GLY A 518 39.87 3.91 10.81
C GLY A 518 38.72 4.43 11.71
N ALA A 519 38.36 5.69 11.50
CA ALA A 519 37.29 6.35 12.24
C ALA A 519 36.56 7.37 11.38
N SER A 520 35.27 7.53 11.63
CA SER A 520 34.45 8.59 11.06
C SER A 520 34.79 9.95 11.67
N VAL A 521 34.56 10.99 10.88
CA VAL A 521 34.52 12.38 11.37
C VAL A 521 33.25 12.66 12.15
N PHE A 522 32.19 11.91 11.85
CA PHE A 522 30.85 12.14 12.36
C PHE A 522 30.40 11.04 13.33
N LYS A 523 29.58 11.43 14.31
CA LYS A 523 28.99 10.50 15.28
C LYS A 523 27.96 9.57 14.60
N PHE A 524 27.17 10.05 13.64
CA PHE A 524 26.04 9.32 13.08
C PHE A 524 26.41 8.08 12.26
N ASP A 525 27.67 7.98 11.79
CA ASP A 525 28.12 6.89 10.92
C ASP A 525 29.40 6.18 11.39
N GLN A 526 29.87 6.47 12.60
CA GLN A 526 30.99 5.78 13.19
C GLN A 526 30.66 4.28 13.41
N ASN A 527 31.52 3.39 12.97
CA ASN A 527 31.50 1.98 13.39
C ASN A 527 31.99 1.89 14.85
N TYR A 528 31.17 1.34 15.70
CA TYR A 528 31.50 1.23 17.13
C TYR A 528 31.42 -0.21 17.62
N GLU A 529 30.41 -0.98 17.19
CA GLU A 529 30.23 -2.37 17.59
C GLU A 529 30.91 -3.31 16.59
N ASN A 530 31.87 -4.10 17.09
CA ASN A 530 32.57 -5.08 16.25
C ASN A 530 31.90 -6.46 16.27
N LEU A 531 31.24 -6.80 17.39
CA LEU A 531 30.51 -8.06 17.49
C LEU A 531 29.09 -7.77 17.99
N THR A 532 28.10 -8.20 17.21
CA THR A 532 26.69 -8.10 17.56
C THR A 532 25.97 -9.42 17.38
N LEU A 533 24.87 -9.64 18.10
CA LEU A 533 23.94 -10.73 17.88
C LEU A 533 22.60 -10.18 17.47
N ASN A 534 22.22 -10.37 16.20
CA ASN A 534 20.89 -10.03 15.71
C ASN A 534 19.92 -11.16 16.08
N ILE A 535 18.87 -10.81 16.81
CA ILE A 535 17.85 -11.74 17.29
C ILE A 535 16.52 -11.34 16.68
N SER A 536 15.86 -12.28 16.01
CA SER A 536 14.47 -12.09 15.57
C SER A 536 13.59 -13.20 16.13
N TYR A 537 12.45 -12.83 16.66
CA TYR A 537 11.49 -13.75 17.25
C TYR A 537 10.08 -13.37 16.84
N ASP A 538 9.38 -14.28 16.14
CA ASP A 538 7.98 -14.15 15.79
C ASP A 538 7.20 -15.27 16.47
N GLN A 539 6.14 -14.92 17.16
CA GLN A 539 5.27 -15.87 17.88
C GLN A 539 3.81 -15.58 17.62
N GLN A 540 3.08 -16.58 17.13
CA GLN A 540 1.63 -16.49 17.18
C GLN A 540 1.15 -16.44 18.64
N LEU A 541 0.37 -15.44 18.99
CA LEU A 541 -0.28 -15.36 20.30
C LEU A 541 -1.70 -15.94 20.25
N TYR A 542 -2.52 -15.42 19.36
CA TYR A 542 -3.92 -15.82 19.25
C TYR A 542 -4.48 -15.54 17.85
N GLY A 543 -4.97 -16.57 17.16
CA GLY A 543 -5.51 -16.41 15.80
C GLY A 543 -4.48 -15.77 14.86
N PRO A 544 -4.78 -14.64 14.25
CA PRO A 544 -3.87 -13.92 13.35
C PRO A 544 -2.90 -12.98 14.06
N ILE A 545 -2.96 -12.88 15.40
CA ILE A 545 -2.10 -11.98 16.16
C ILE A 545 -0.74 -12.61 16.35
N ILE A 546 0.28 -11.92 15.83
CA ILE A 546 1.69 -12.32 15.91
C ILE A 546 2.45 -11.26 16.70
N LEU A 547 3.15 -11.67 17.74
CA LEU A 547 4.19 -10.88 18.37
C LEU A 547 5.44 -11.00 17.50
N LYS A 548 5.97 -9.89 17.04
CA LYS A 548 7.27 -9.81 16.37
C LYS A 548 8.22 -9.01 17.22
N SER A 549 9.37 -9.55 17.47
CA SER A 549 10.43 -8.89 18.19
C SER A 549 11.73 -9.01 17.42
N PHE A 550 12.47 -7.92 17.37
CA PHE A 550 13.79 -7.82 16.80
C PHE A 550 14.67 -7.08 17.79
N GLY A 551 15.92 -7.51 17.90
CA GLY A 551 16.90 -6.80 18.71
C GLY A 551 18.33 -7.08 18.24
N ILE A 552 19.19 -6.08 18.41
CA ILE A 552 20.63 -6.18 18.19
C ILE A 552 21.32 -6.07 19.54
N LEU A 553 21.87 -7.17 20.01
CA LEU A 553 22.62 -7.25 21.26
C LEU A 553 24.10 -6.94 20.99
N ASN A 554 24.66 -5.99 21.72
CA ASN A 554 26.08 -5.65 21.62
C ASN A 554 26.92 -6.68 22.41
N LEU A 555 27.83 -7.36 21.71
CA LEU A 555 28.77 -8.32 22.29
C LEU A 555 30.24 -7.87 22.15
N THR A 556 30.47 -6.60 21.88
CA THR A 556 31.82 -5.99 21.79
C THR A 556 32.36 -5.81 23.19
N LYS A 557 33.41 -6.59 23.55
CA LYS A 557 33.94 -6.71 24.92
C LYS A 557 34.37 -5.39 25.57
N ASP A 558 34.91 -4.48 24.78
CA ASP A 558 35.47 -3.20 25.26
C ASP A 558 34.43 -2.04 25.18
N SER A 559 33.18 -2.35 24.87
CA SER A 559 32.08 -1.39 24.84
C SER A 559 31.49 -1.20 26.22
N ASN A 560 31.15 0.02 26.59
CA ASN A 560 30.42 0.34 27.83
C ASN A 560 29.03 -0.32 27.88
N ASP A 561 28.44 -0.55 26.70
CA ASP A 561 27.12 -1.14 26.51
C ASP A 561 27.18 -2.64 26.18
N TYR A 562 28.26 -3.33 26.63
CA TYR A 562 28.38 -4.78 26.45
C TYR A 562 27.23 -5.52 27.12
N GLY A 563 26.54 -6.37 26.36
CA GLY A 563 25.38 -7.12 26.83
C GLY A 563 24.05 -6.35 26.81
N GLU A 564 24.03 -5.12 26.29
CA GLU A 564 22.82 -4.33 26.14
C GLU A 564 22.28 -4.39 24.69
N PHE A 565 20.97 -4.17 24.56
CA PHE A 565 20.37 -4.02 23.25
C PHE A 565 20.60 -2.60 22.71
N ILE A 566 21.36 -2.48 21.65
CA ILE A 566 21.64 -1.21 20.96
C ILE A 566 20.54 -0.80 19.98
N ASP A 567 19.73 -1.74 19.56
CA ASP A 567 18.49 -1.50 18.81
C ASP A 567 17.48 -2.59 19.19
N SER A 568 16.21 -2.22 19.32
CA SER A 568 15.15 -3.18 19.58
C SER A 568 13.80 -2.68 19.10
N LYS A 569 13.00 -3.60 18.59
CA LYS A 569 11.64 -3.33 18.15
C LYS A 569 10.72 -4.47 18.55
N ILE A 570 9.61 -4.13 19.20
CA ILE A 570 8.54 -5.07 19.51
C ILE A 570 7.28 -4.57 18.82
N SER A 571 6.56 -5.45 18.12
CA SER A 571 5.30 -5.13 17.47
C SER A 571 4.31 -6.27 17.60
N LEU A 572 3.02 -5.89 17.69
CA LEU A 572 1.90 -6.80 17.58
C LEU A 572 1.31 -6.60 16.19
N ASN A 573 1.38 -7.64 15.37
CA ASN A 573 0.84 -7.63 14.02
C ASN A 573 -0.43 -8.48 13.99
N TRP A 574 -1.49 -7.89 13.48
CA TRP A 574 -2.73 -8.60 13.19
C TRP A 574 -2.96 -8.60 11.69
N LYS A 575 -2.34 -9.56 11.01
CA LYS A 575 -2.39 -9.65 9.55
C LYS A 575 -3.28 -10.80 9.10
N LYS A 576 -4.25 -10.47 8.27
CA LYS A 576 -5.10 -11.43 7.57
C LYS A 576 -5.05 -11.19 6.06
N ARG A 577 -5.72 -12.05 5.30
CA ARG A 577 -5.83 -11.98 3.84
C ARG A 577 -6.39 -10.64 3.35
N SER A 578 -7.32 -10.04 4.08
CA SER A 578 -8.07 -8.87 3.67
C SER A 578 -7.69 -7.59 4.41
N TYR A 579 -6.88 -7.66 5.47
CA TYR A 579 -6.49 -6.51 6.28
C TYR A 579 -5.25 -6.78 7.15
N GLU A 580 -4.57 -5.73 7.54
CA GLU A 580 -3.46 -5.71 8.48
C GLU A 580 -3.62 -4.58 9.49
#